data_38e0ac0e6bcc37672306864f16170ed2
#
_entry.id   38e0ac0e6bcc37672306864f16170ed2
#
_cell.length_a   1.000
_cell.length_b   1.000
_cell.length_c   1.000
_cell.angle_alpha   90.00
_cell.angle_beta   90.00
_cell.angle_gamma   90.00
#
_symmetry.space_group_name_H-M   'P 1'
#
loop_
_entity.id
_entity.type
_entity.pdbx_description
1 polymer ?
#
loop_
_entity_poly.entity_id
_entity_poly.type
_entity_poly.pdbx_seq_one_letter_code
_entity_poly.pdbx_strand_id
1 'polypeptide(L)'
;MSEKEKCISCKKCNQKCPMDLKGADRRMANSKKMDYVLLGLLSHEPMTGYEMKKRLDTTLRFFWGGSYGSIYPTLNQLETEGKVTKEDTSSNGREKISYSITESGKETLKEWLKKPAEKDELRYETLLKLFFGNENGFEGAKEHIDCFEEKCRNELVVLNMFAENLMQYLENDTHKYYYLTVQFGIKTYEAYLDWCKEAKEQMKEWEKK
;
A
#
# COMPACT_ATOMS: atom_id res chain seq x y z
N MET A 1 -1.33 -0.59 45.53
CA MET A 1 -0.65 -1.25 44.40
C MET A 1 -0.32 -0.17 43.41
N SER A 2 0.95 0.17 43.26
CA SER A 2 1.40 1.34 42.49
C SER A 2 1.48 0.97 41.00
N GLU A 3 1.16 1.94 40.13
CA GLU A 3 1.16 1.82 38.65
C GLU A 3 2.51 1.37 38.02
N LYS A 4 3.50 1.04 38.85
CA LYS A 4 4.85 0.62 38.41
C LYS A 4 4.97 -0.82 37.91
N GLU A 5 3.94 -1.66 38.08
CA GLU A 5 4.03 -3.10 37.74
C GLU A 5 3.56 -3.46 36.32
N LYS A 6 3.15 -2.49 35.47
CA LYS A 6 2.58 -2.77 34.14
C LYS A 6 3.54 -2.68 32.96
N CYS A 7 4.81 -2.36 33.15
CA CYS A 7 5.75 -2.28 32.03
C CYS A 7 6.94 -3.23 32.20
N ILE A 8 6.81 -4.44 31.68
CA ILE A 8 7.83 -5.50 31.75
C ILE A 8 9.07 -5.18 30.88
N SER A 9 9.01 -4.19 29.98
CA SER A 9 10.06 -3.95 28.98
C SER A 9 10.88 -2.65 29.18
N CYS A 10 10.54 -1.79 30.13
CA CYS A 10 11.24 -0.52 30.30
C CYS A 10 11.63 -0.26 31.76
N LYS A 11 12.93 -0.29 32.06
CA LYS A 11 13.49 -0.01 33.39
C LYS A 11 13.57 1.50 33.75
N LYS A 12 13.00 2.41 32.97
CA LYS A 12 13.04 3.87 33.18
C LYS A 12 11.66 4.50 33.01
N CYS A 13 10.70 4.14 33.86
CA CYS A 13 9.38 4.79 33.87
C CYS A 13 9.32 5.97 34.83
N ASN A 14 9.83 7.13 34.43
CA ASN A 14 9.48 8.43 35.03
C ASN A 14 9.19 9.54 34.00
N GLN A 15 9.07 9.19 32.72
CA GLN A 15 8.66 10.10 31.63
C GLN A 15 7.66 9.39 30.73
N LYS A 16 6.77 10.16 30.05
CA LYS A 16 5.76 9.64 29.09
C LYS A 16 6.33 8.50 28.24
N CYS A 17 5.68 7.34 28.29
CA CYS A 17 6.13 6.14 27.59
C CYS A 17 6.23 6.40 26.08
N PRO A 18 7.38 6.17 25.42
CA PRO A 18 7.51 6.37 23.97
C PRO A 18 6.56 5.52 23.13
N MET A 19 5.89 4.53 23.74
CA MET A 19 4.91 3.71 23.03
C MET A 19 3.62 4.46 22.66
N ASP A 20 3.23 5.50 23.42
CA ASP A 20 2.05 6.32 23.09
C ASP A 20 2.31 7.27 21.90
N LEU A 21 3.58 7.63 21.66
CA LEU A 21 3.98 8.46 20.53
C LEU A 21 4.01 7.67 19.20
N LYS A 22 4.18 6.33 19.24
CA LYS A 22 4.25 5.51 18.01
C LYS A 22 2.93 5.43 17.24
N GLY A 23 1.80 5.63 17.88
CA GLY A 23 0.49 5.62 17.21
C GLY A 23 0.16 6.95 16.51
N ALA A 24 0.57 8.08 17.09
CA ALA A 24 0.42 9.40 16.49
C ALA A 24 1.45 9.59 15.36
N ASP A 25 2.67 9.13 15.56
CA ASP A 25 3.77 9.19 14.60
C ASP A 25 3.50 8.32 13.35
N ARG A 26 2.87 7.14 13.52
CA ARG A 26 2.44 6.30 12.38
C ARG A 26 1.34 6.94 11.52
N ARG A 27 0.38 7.64 12.11
CA ARG A 27 -0.66 8.36 11.36
C ARG A 27 -0.08 9.55 10.61
N MET A 28 0.84 10.29 11.22
CA MET A 28 1.57 11.37 10.56
C MET A 28 2.52 10.87 9.48
N ALA A 29 3.22 9.75 9.67
CA ALA A 29 4.11 9.17 8.66
C ALA A 29 3.34 8.67 7.42
N ASN A 30 2.17 8.05 7.61
CA ASN A 30 1.31 7.63 6.50
C ASN A 30 0.64 8.81 5.78
N SER A 31 0.31 9.89 6.50
CA SER A 31 -0.16 11.14 5.89
C SER A 31 0.92 11.74 5.00
N LYS A 32 2.15 11.87 5.48
CA LYS A 32 3.28 12.40 4.68
C LYS A 32 3.62 11.56 3.46
N LYS A 33 3.40 10.23 3.48
CA LYS A 33 3.63 9.38 2.30
C LYS A 33 2.56 9.58 1.23
N MET A 34 1.33 9.92 1.60
CA MET A 34 0.27 10.25 0.65
C MET A 34 0.61 11.50 -0.17
N ASP A 35 1.30 12.49 0.41
CA ASP A 35 1.80 13.67 -0.31
C ASP A 35 2.65 13.24 -1.52
N TYR A 36 3.62 12.35 -1.30
CA TYR A 36 4.50 11.88 -2.37
C TYR A 36 3.80 11.00 -3.40
N VAL A 37 2.79 10.22 -2.98
CA VAL A 37 1.96 9.43 -3.90
C VAL A 37 1.19 10.35 -4.84
N LEU A 38 0.54 11.39 -4.31
CA LEU A 38 -0.21 12.35 -5.13
C LEU A 38 0.71 13.18 -6.04
N LEU A 39 1.84 13.66 -5.52
CA LEU A 39 2.85 14.34 -6.33
C LEU A 39 3.40 13.42 -7.43
N GLY A 40 3.64 12.14 -7.14
CA GLY A 40 4.08 11.15 -8.11
C GLY A 40 3.05 10.92 -9.23
N LEU A 41 1.77 10.81 -8.90
CA LEU A 41 0.71 10.70 -9.90
C LEU A 41 0.64 11.96 -10.78
N LEU A 42 0.69 13.13 -10.17
CA LEU A 42 0.63 14.42 -10.86
C LEU A 42 1.89 14.77 -11.66
N SER A 43 3.01 14.08 -11.43
CA SER A 43 4.24 14.29 -12.21
C SER A 43 4.12 13.80 -13.66
N HIS A 44 3.12 12.97 -13.96
CA HIS A 44 2.89 12.46 -15.32
C HIS A 44 1.89 13.30 -16.10
N GLU A 45 0.78 13.65 -15.47
CA GLU A 45 -0.31 14.43 -16.11
C GLU A 45 -1.18 15.09 -15.04
N PRO A 46 -1.87 16.19 -15.37
CA PRO A 46 -2.90 16.76 -14.51
C PRO A 46 -4.04 15.76 -14.27
N MET A 47 -4.53 15.67 -13.03
CA MET A 47 -5.60 14.74 -12.66
C MET A 47 -6.60 15.35 -11.70
N THR A 48 -7.84 14.86 -11.76
CA THR A 48 -8.83 15.08 -10.70
C THR A 48 -8.60 14.17 -9.50
N GLY A 49 -9.13 14.53 -8.33
CA GLY A 49 -9.08 13.64 -7.16
C GLY A 49 -9.74 12.27 -7.40
N TYR A 50 -10.76 12.22 -8.25
CA TYR A 50 -11.39 10.96 -8.66
C TYR A 50 -10.46 10.08 -9.51
N GLU A 51 -9.77 10.66 -10.48
CA GLU A 51 -8.81 9.95 -11.33
C GLU A 51 -7.62 9.41 -10.50
N MET A 52 -7.12 10.22 -9.55
CA MET A 52 -6.09 9.77 -8.60
C MET A 52 -6.58 8.59 -7.76
N LYS A 53 -7.81 8.66 -7.23
CA LYS A 53 -8.41 7.53 -6.52
C LYS A 53 -8.47 6.29 -7.39
N LYS A 54 -8.92 6.41 -8.62
CA LYS A 54 -8.99 5.30 -9.57
C LYS A 54 -7.60 4.68 -9.81
N ARG A 55 -6.54 5.50 -9.96
CA ARG A 55 -5.16 5.00 -10.12
C ARG A 55 -4.67 4.25 -8.88
N LEU A 56 -4.99 4.75 -7.68
CA LEU A 56 -4.67 4.06 -6.43
C LEU A 56 -5.37 2.70 -6.36
N ASP A 57 -6.66 2.64 -6.70
CA ASP A 57 -7.47 1.43 -6.64
C ASP A 57 -7.09 0.38 -7.68
N THR A 58 -6.50 0.77 -8.80
CA THR A 58 -6.19 -0.14 -9.90
C THR A 58 -4.71 -0.50 -9.98
N THR A 59 -3.83 0.49 -9.94
CA THR A 59 -2.40 0.33 -10.27
C THR A 59 -1.54 0.17 -9.02
N LEU A 60 -1.76 1.02 -8.01
CA LEU A 60 -0.91 1.05 -6.82
C LEU A 60 -1.34 0.03 -5.75
N ARG A 61 -2.56 -0.50 -5.81
CA ARG A 61 -3.16 -1.40 -4.80
C ARG A 61 -2.32 -2.64 -4.49
N PHE A 62 -1.49 -3.10 -5.41
CA PHE A 62 -0.70 -4.32 -5.26
C PHE A 62 0.47 -4.18 -4.26
N PHE A 63 0.94 -2.96 -4.04
CA PHE A 63 2.06 -2.69 -3.15
C PHE A 63 1.85 -1.48 -2.23
N TRP A 64 0.86 -0.64 -2.53
CA TRP A 64 0.51 0.51 -1.71
C TRP A 64 -0.96 0.44 -1.29
N GLY A 65 -1.21 -0.15 -0.13
CA GLY A 65 -2.53 -0.14 0.51
C GLY A 65 -2.65 1.08 1.43
N GLY A 66 -3.69 1.89 1.26
CA GLY A 66 -3.89 3.08 2.10
C GLY A 66 -5.35 3.49 2.22
N SER A 67 -5.65 4.30 3.23
CA SER A 67 -6.97 4.90 3.37
C SER A 67 -7.13 6.06 2.40
N TYR A 68 -8.06 5.93 1.47
CA TYR A 68 -8.35 6.94 0.44
C TYR A 68 -9.02 8.21 0.99
N GLY A 69 -9.47 8.19 2.25
CA GLY A 69 -10.08 9.35 2.90
C GLY A 69 -9.15 10.56 3.07
N SER A 70 -7.84 10.37 2.84
CA SER A 70 -6.84 11.43 2.95
C SER A 70 -6.54 12.16 1.64
N ILE A 71 -7.06 11.72 0.47
CA ILE A 71 -6.73 12.33 -0.83
C ILE A 71 -7.05 13.82 -0.85
N TYR A 72 -8.29 14.19 -0.62
CA TYR A 72 -8.70 15.60 -0.68
C TYR A 72 -8.07 16.49 0.41
N PRO A 73 -7.99 16.05 1.69
CA PRO A 73 -7.23 16.78 2.70
C PRO A 73 -5.77 17.00 2.31
N THR A 74 -5.11 15.98 1.74
CA THR A 74 -3.72 16.09 1.28
C THR A 74 -3.58 17.03 0.09
N LEU A 75 -4.49 16.98 -0.90
CA LEU A 75 -4.48 17.92 -2.03
C LEU A 75 -4.65 19.36 -1.56
N ASN A 76 -5.54 19.63 -0.63
CA ASN A 76 -5.73 20.96 -0.06
C ASN A 76 -4.47 21.45 0.69
N GLN A 77 -3.79 20.56 1.41
CA GLN A 77 -2.53 20.89 2.05
C GLN A 77 -1.44 21.20 1.02
N LEU A 78 -1.27 20.37 -0.01
CA LEU A 78 -0.26 20.55 -1.06
C LEU A 78 -0.52 21.85 -1.85
N GLU A 79 -1.79 22.22 -2.06
CA GLU A 79 -2.16 23.49 -2.67
C GLU A 79 -1.76 24.66 -1.77
N THR A 80 -2.08 24.60 -0.48
CA THR A 80 -1.69 25.63 0.50
C THR A 80 -0.16 25.79 0.58
N GLU A 81 0.57 24.69 0.43
CA GLU A 81 2.03 24.67 0.40
C GLU A 81 2.62 25.11 -0.98
N GLY A 82 1.79 25.39 -1.96
CA GLY A 82 2.21 25.79 -3.31
C GLY A 82 2.87 24.68 -4.13
N LYS A 83 2.66 23.42 -3.74
CA LYS A 83 3.24 22.23 -4.41
C LYS A 83 2.34 21.70 -5.54
N VAL A 84 1.06 22.01 -5.49
CA VAL A 84 0.10 21.76 -6.56
C VAL A 84 -0.72 23.02 -6.83
N THR A 85 -1.22 23.15 -8.04
CA THR A 85 -2.24 24.12 -8.42
C THR A 85 -3.53 23.39 -8.71
N LYS A 86 -4.67 24.04 -8.48
CA LYS A 86 -5.96 23.56 -8.93
C LYS A 86 -6.56 24.46 -9.98
N GLU A 87 -7.23 23.87 -10.94
CA GLU A 87 -7.93 24.56 -12.00
C GLU A 87 -9.35 23.99 -12.10
N ASP A 88 -10.33 24.89 -12.18
CA ASP A 88 -11.70 24.49 -12.45
C ASP A 88 -11.86 24.25 -13.96
N THR A 89 -11.99 22.97 -14.31
CA THR A 89 -12.21 22.51 -15.69
C THR A 89 -13.67 22.15 -15.93
N SER A 90 -14.59 22.71 -15.13
CA SER A 90 -16.01 22.43 -15.19
C SER A 90 -16.57 22.69 -16.57
N SER A 91 -17.30 21.72 -17.11
CA SER A 91 -18.06 21.82 -18.35
C SER A 91 -19.43 21.21 -18.19
N ASN A 92 -20.45 21.78 -18.79
CA ASN A 92 -21.82 21.25 -18.78
C ASN A 92 -22.43 21.00 -17.37
N GLY A 93 -22.17 21.90 -16.40
CA GLY A 93 -22.83 21.90 -15.10
C GLY A 93 -22.30 20.85 -14.11
N ARG A 94 -21.19 20.16 -14.42
CA ARG A 94 -20.47 19.30 -13.46
C ARG A 94 -19.19 20.00 -13.03
N GLU A 95 -19.05 20.24 -11.73
CA GLU A 95 -17.79 20.70 -11.16
C GLU A 95 -16.70 19.64 -11.39
N LYS A 96 -15.64 20.04 -12.07
CA LYS A 96 -14.47 19.21 -12.33
C LYS A 96 -13.21 19.99 -11.96
N ILE A 97 -12.61 19.70 -10.81
CA ILE A 97 -11.37 20.30 -10.36
C ILE A 97 -10.22 19.41 -10.77
N SER A 98 -9.31 19.92 -11.59
CA SER A 98 -8.06 19.30 -11.98
C SER A 98 -6.91 19.88 -11.16
N TYR A 99 -5.96 19.02 -10.78
CA TYR A 99 -4.75 19.39 -10.05
C TYR A 99 -3.53 19.18 -10.94
N SER A 100 -2.56 20.07 -10.83
CA SER A 100 -1.29 20.02 -11.54
C SER A 100 -0.14 20.19 -10.56
N ILE A 101 0.96 19.47 -10.74
CA ILE A 101 2.17 19.63 -9.93
C ILE A 101 2.92 20.89 -10.31
N THR A 102 3.40 21.65 -9.34
CA THR A 102 4.29 22.81 -9.55
C THR A 102 5.75 22.40 -9.59
N GLU A 103 6.66 23.31 -9.96
CA GLU A 103 8.10 23.05 -9.85
C GLU A 103 8.52 22.79 -8.40
N SER A 104 7.94 23.49 -7.42
CA SER A 104 8.16 23.21 -5.99
C SER A 104 7.70 21.80 -5.59
N GLY A 105 6.57 21.35 -6.14
CA GLY A 105 6.08 19.98 -5.95
C GLY A 105 7.02 18.93 -6.55
N LYS A 106 7.51 19.16 -7.77
CA LYS A 106 8.49 18.28 -8.42
C LYS A 106 9.79 18.17 -7.62
N GLU A 107 10.30 19.28 -7.10
CA GLU A 107 11.50 19.27 -6.28
C GLU A 107 11.29 18.51 -4.98
N THR A 108 10.13 18.73 -4.33
CA THR A 108 9.76 17.95 -3.12
C THR A 108 9.73 16.44 -3.40
N LEU A 109 9.18 16.02 -4.53
CA LEU A 109 9.16 14.62 -4.94
C LEU A 109 10.58 14.07 -5.19
N LYS A 110 11.40 14.80 -5.94
CA LYS A 110 12.81 14.42 -6.22
C LYS A 110 13.63 14.26 -4.95
N GLU A 111 13.49 15.17 -3.99
CA GLU A 111 14.19 15.08 -2.72
C GLU A 111 13.75 13.87 -1.88
N TRP A 112 12.49 13.50 -1.94
CA TRP A 112 12.02 12.28 -1.30
C TRP A 112 12.57 11.02 -1.98
N LEU A 113 12.55 10.96 -3.30
CA LEU A 113 13.05 9.81 -4.08
C LEU A 113 14.55 9.54 -3.88
N LYS A 114 15.35 10.55 -3.52
CA LYS A 114 16.77 10.37 -3.18
C LYS A 114 17.00 9.69 -1.83
N LYS A 115 16.01 9.71 -0.94
CA LYS A 115 16.14 9.13 0.40
C LYS A 115 15.92 7.62 0.35
N PRO A 116 16.64 6.84 1.18
CA PRO A 116 16.37 5.41 1.30
C PRO A 116 14.96 5.16 1.84
N ALA A 117 14.35 4.03 1.47
CA ALA A 117 13.08 3.62 2.03
C ALA A 117 13.22 3.38 3.55
N GLU A 118 12.29 3.94 4.33
CA GLU A 118 12.36 3.86 5.78
C GLU A 118 11.85 2.51 6.29
N LYS A 119 10.76 2.00 5.70
CA LYS A 119 10.10 0.79 6.15
C LYS A 119 9.08 0.28 5.14
N ASP A 120 9.11 -1.03 4.89
CA ASP A 120 8.05 -1.76 4.22
C ASP A 120 7.15 -2.45 5.27
N GLU A 121 5.82 -2.32 5.12
CA GLU A 121 4.86 -2.92 6.04
C GLU A 121 4.07 -4.04 5.35
N LEU A 122 4.13 -5.24 5.93
CA LEU A 122 3.33 -6.39 5.54
C LEU A 122 2.31 -6.70 6.64
N ARG A 123 1.03 -6.83 6.26
CA ARG A 123 -0.05 -7.22 7.16
C ARG A 123 -1.00 -8.18 6.44
N TYR A 124 -0.97 -9.44 6.86
CA TYR A 124 -1.82 -10.48 6.31
C TYR A 124 -2.80 -10.95 7.37
N GLU A 125 -4.08 -10.65 7.18
CA GLU A 125 -5.15 -11.16 8.05
C GLU A 125 -5.25 -12.69 7.97
N THR A 126 -5.02 -13.28 6.80
CA THR A 126 -4.96 -14.73 6.61
C THR A 126 -3.92 -15.38 7.52
N LEU A 127 -2.69 -14.84 7.54
CA LEU A 127 -1.64 -15.37 8.41
C LEU A 127 -1.95 -15.18 9.89
N LEU A 128 -2.60 -14.05 10.25
CA LEU A 128 -3.03 -13.83 11.62
C LEU A 128 -4.10 -14.85 12.05
N LYS A 129 -5.06 -15.16 11.18
CA LYS A 129 -6.07 -16.18 11.43
C LYS A 129 -5.47 -17.59 11.53
N LEU A 130 -4.50 -17.90 10.68
CA LEU A 130 -3.77 -19.19 10.75
C LEU A 130 -2.93 -19.29 12.01
N PHE A 131 -2.31 -18.20 12.48
CA PHE A 131 -1.54 -18.20 13.71
C PHE A 131 -2.40 -18.57 14.95
N PHE A 132 -3.66 -18.19 14.94
CA PHE A 132 -4.65 -18.57 15.97
C PHE A 132 -5.55 -19.73 15.52
N GLY A 133 -5.15 -20.48 14.49
CA GLY A 133 -5.97 -21.49 13.83
C GLY A 133 -6.38 -22.66 14.72
N ASN A 134 -5.71 -22.88 15.87
CA ASN A 134 -6.09 -23.91 16.85
C ASN A 134 -7.52 -23.74 17.36
N GLU A 135 -8.03 -22.51 17.42
CA GLU A 135 -9.40 -22.20 17.85
C GLU A 135 -10.47 -22.56 16.80
N ASN A 136 -10.06 -22.67 15.52
CA ASN A 136 -10.96 -22.92 14.38
C ASN A 136 -10.77 -24.31 13.74
N GLY A 137 -9.74 -25.04 14.14
CA GLY A 137 -9.39 -26.35 13.62
C GLY A 137 -8.84 -26.37 12.20
N PHE A 138 -8.46 -27.55 11.72
CA PHE A 138 -7.84 -27.73 10.41
C PHE A 138 -8.73 -27.31 9.25
N GLU A 139 -10.03 -27.65 9.29
CA GLU A 139 -10.94 -27.29 8.20
C GLU A 139 -11.06 -25.78 8.04
N GLY A 140 -11.24 -25.03 9.12
CA GLY A 140 -11.29 -23.57 9.06
C GLY A 140 -9.96 -22.95 8.62
N ALA A 141 -8.82 -23.53 9.00
CA ALA A 141 -7.51 -23.07 8.51
C ALA A 141 -7.36 -23.32 7.00
N LYS A 142 -7.83 -24.46 6.50
CA LYS A 142 -7.82 -24.82 5.08
C LYS A 142 -8.68 -23.88 4.25
N GLU A 143 -9.90 -23.56 4.72
CA GLU A 143 -10.77 -22.58 4.06
C GLU A 143 -10.09 -21.22 3.91
N HIS A 144 -9.38 -20.75 4.93
CA HIS A 144 -8.62 -19.51 4.86
C HIS A 144 -7.49 -19.56 3.83
N ILE A 145 -6.80 -20.69 3.70
CA ILE A 145 -5.75 -20.89 2.68
C ILE A 145 -6.36 -20.94 1.29
N ASP A 146 -7.49 -21.64 1.10
CA ASP A 146 -8.16 -21.74 -0.19
C ASP A 146 -8.67 -20.38 -0.68
N CYS A 147 -9.30 -19.60 0.20
CA CYS A 147 -9.70 -18.23 -0.12
C CYS A 147 -8.52 -17.32 -0.46
N PHE A 148 -7.39 -17.47 0.24
CA PHE A 148 -6.18 -16.71 -0.03
C PHE A 148 -5.56 -17.11 -1.37
N GLU A 149 -5.50 -18.40 -1.68
CA GLU A 149 -5.01 -18.93 -2.95
C GLU A 149 -5.82 -18.40 -4.14
N GLU A 150 -7.16 -18.46 -4.05
CA GLU A 150 -8.03 -17.93 -5.11
C GLU A 150 -7.78 -16.45 -5.35
N LYS A 151 -7.70 -15.66 -4.29
CA LYS A 151 -7.34 -14.23 -4.38
C LYS A 151 -5.98 -14.04 -5.06
N CYS A 152 -4.95 -14.80 -4.66
CA CYS A 152 -3.61 -14.70 -5.26
C CYS A 152 -3.61 -15.06 -6.75
N ARG A 153 -4.36 -16.07 -7.16
CA ARG A 153 -4.51 -16.44 -8.59
C ARG A 153 -5.13 -15.30 -9.39
N ASN A 154 -6.19 -14.71 -8.90
CA ASN A 154 -6.87 -13.61 -9.58
C ASN A 154 -5.96 -12.38 -9.72
N GLU A 155 -5.22 -12.02 -8.68
CA GLU A 155 -4.28 -10.90 -8.73
C GLU A 155 -3.09 -11.19 -9.68
N LEU A 156 -2.60 -12.42 -9.72
CA LEU A 156 -1.53 -12.84 -10.62
C LEU A 156 -1.95 -12.72 -12.09
N VAL A 157 -3.19 -13.08 -12.43
CA VAL A 157 -3.73 -12.89 -13.78
C VAL A 157 -3.68 -11.42 -14.18
N VAL A 158 -4.14 -10.51 -13.31
CA VAL A 158 -4.14 -9.06 -13.60
C VAL A 158 -2.72 -8.51 -13.74
N LEU A 159 -1.78 -8.95 -12.91
CA LEU A 159 -0.38 -8.52 -12.99
C LEU A 159 0.29 -9.01 -14.28
N ASN A 160 0.03 -10.24 -14.73
CA ASN A 160 0.54 -10.74 -16.00
C ASN A 160 0.00 -9.93 -17.18
N MET A 161 -1.30 -9.58 -17.20
CA MET A 161 -1.86 -8.69 -18.21
C MET A 161 -1.17 -7.31 -18.23
N PHE A 162 -0.85 -6.75 -17.04
CA PHE A 162 -0.09 -5.50 -16.96
C PHE A 162 1.33 -5.65 -17.49
N ALA A 163 2.02 -6.76 -17.16
CA ALA A 163 3.36 -7.02 -17.65
C ALA A 163 3.39 -7.13 -19.19
N GLU A 164 2.48 -7.91 -19.78
CA GLU A 164 2.37 -8.06 -21.24
C GLU A 164 2.11 -6.72 -21.93
N ASN A 165 1.22 -5.90 -21.38
CA ASN A 165 0.94 -4.58 -21.91
C ASN A 165 2.16 -3.66 -21.82
N LEU A 166 2.84 -3.62 -20.67
CA LEU A 166 4.02 -2.77 -20.46
C LEU A 166 5.21 -3.18 -21.34
N MET A 167 5.35 -4.47 -21.65
CA MET A 167 6.42 -4.97 -22.54
C MET A 167 6.41 -4.32 -23.91
N GLN A 168 5.24 -3.89 -24.42
CA GLN A 168 5.10 -3.22 -25.70
C GLN A 168 5.66 -1.79 -25.70
N TYR A 169 5.90 -1.19 -24.54
CA TYR A 169 6.26 0.22 -24.37
C TYR A 169 7.54 0.44 -23.53
N LEU A 170 8.41 -0.58 -23.46
CA LEU A 170 9.64 -0.52 -22.66
C LEU A 170 10.71 0.45 -23.23
N GLU A 171 10.48 1.04 -24.39
CA GLU A 171 11.33 2.13 -24.88
C GLU A 171 11.22 3.39 -24.02
N ASN A 172 10.07 3.58 -23.37
CA ASN A 172 9.85 4.66 -22.42
C ASN A 172 10.41 4.30 -21.04
N ASP A 173 11.31 5.13 -20.51
CA ASP A 173 11.95 4.90 -19.21
C ASP A 173 10.97 4.77 -18.04
N THR A 174 9.88 5.54 -18.07
CA THR A 174 8.82 5.43 -17.05
C THR A 174 8.20 4.05 -17.01
N HIS A 175 7.93 3.44 -18.18
CA HIS A 175 7.35 2.11 -18.27
C HIS A 175 8.30 1.00 -17.78
N LYS A 176 9.61 1.20 -17.88
CA LYS A 176 10.62 0.29 -17.30
C LYS A 176 10.48 0.20 -15.79
N TYR A 177 10.30 1.33 -15.10
CA TYR A 177 10.09 1.33 -13.65
C TYR A 177 8.76 0.68 -13.26
N TYR A 178 7.69 0.94 -14.02
CA TYR A 178 6.40 0.26 -13.79
C TYR A 178 6.53 -1.25 -13.99
N TYR A 179 7.24 -1.67 -15.01
CA TYR A 179 7.48 -3.09 -15.28
C TYR A 179 8.22 -3.78 -14.13
N LEU A 180 9.24 -3.14 -13.55
CA LEU A 180 9.95 -3.67 -12.38
C LEU A 180 9.02 -3.87 -11.18
N THR A 181 8.11 -2.92 -10.90
CA THR A 181 7.14 -3.08 -9.81
C THR A 181 6.12 -4.18 -10.08
N VAL A 182 5.69 -4.33 -11.32
CA VAL A 182 4.80 -5.44 -11.74
C VAL A 182 5.50 -6.78 -11.61
N GLN A 183 6.76 -6.90 -12.04
CA GLN A 183 7.56 -8.11 -11.89
C GLN A 183 7.73 -8.52 -10.42
N PHE A 184 7.98 -7.57 -9.52
CA PHE A 184 7.99 -7.84 -8.09
C PHE A 184 6.66 -8.42 -7.61
N GLY A 185 5.53 -7.83 -8.03
CA GLY A 185 4.21 -8.33 -7.70
C GLY A 185 3.98 -9.76 -8.19
N ILE A 186 4.33 -10.06 -9.45
CA ILE A 186 4.22 -11.41 -10.03
C ILE A 186 5.00 -12.42 -9.18
N LYS A 187 6.28 -12.16 -8.89
CA LYS A 187 7.11 -13.05 -8.07
C LYS A 187 6.57 -13.25 -6.66
N THR A 188 5.99 -12.20 -6.08
CA THR A 188 5.37 -12.27 -4.76
C THR A 188 4.14 -13.18 -4.75
N TYR A 189 3.25 -13.02 -5.72
CA TYR A 189 2.04 -13.85 -5.80
C TYR A 189 2.34 -15.29 -6.23
N GLU A 190 3.34 -15.53 -7.08
CA GLU A 190 3.86 -16.88 -7.36
C GLU A 190 4.31 -17.58 -6.07
N ALA A 191 5.13 -16.90 -5.25
CA ALA A 191 5.59 -17.43 -3.96
C ALA A 191 4.43 -17.71 -2.99
N TYR A 192 3.38 -16.88 -2.98
CA TYR A 192 2.20 -17.14 -2.15
C TYR A 192 1.43 -18.37 -2.61
N LEU A 193 1.30 -18.59 -3.92
CA LEU A 193 0.65 -19.78 -4.46
C LEU A 193 1.44 -21.05 -4.16
N ASP A 194 2.76 -21.00 -4.25
CA ASP A 194 3.64 -22.11 -3.86
C ASP A 194 3.47 -22.44 -2.37
N TRP A 195 3.47 -21.42 -1.51
CA TRP A 195 3.22 -21.61 -0.08
C TRP A 195 1.83 -22.21 0.20
N CYS A 196 0.76 -21.75 -0.47
CA CYS A 196 -0.58 -22.32 -0.29
C CYS A 196 -0.62 -23.82 -0.62
N LYS A 197 0.07 -24.22 -1.68
CA LYS A 197 0.19 -25.62 -2.07
C LYS A 197 0.90 -26.44 -1.00
N GLU A 198 2.08 -25.99 -0.56
CA GLU A 198 2.88 -26.65 0.45
C GLU A 198 2.13 -26.75 1.79
N ALA A 199 1.48 -25.65 2.23
CA ALA A 199 0.70 -25.64 3.46
C ALA A 199 -0.44 -26.67 3.43
N LYS A 200 -1.18 -26.78 2.33
CA LYS A 200 -2.26 -27.77 2.16
C LYS A 200 -1.73 -29.21 2.12
N GLU A 201 -0.56 -29.45 1.54
CA GLU A 201 0.09 -30.76 1.56
C GLU A 201 0.48 -31.16 2.99
N GLN A 202 1.12 -30.26 3.75
CA GLN A 202 1.47 -30.49 5.15
C GLN A 202 0.25 -30.75 6.03
N MET A 203 -0.84 -29.98 5.86
CA MET A 203 -2.08 -30.18 6.62
C MET A 203 -2.66 -31.59 6.40
N LYS A 204 -2.69 -32.06 5.14
CA LYS A 204 -3.13 -33.43 4.82
C LYS A 204 -2.28 -34.51 5.50
N GLU A 205 -0.99 -34.27 5.71
CA GLU A 205 -0.11 -35.19 6.41
C GLU A 205 -0.37 -35.19 7.93
N TRP A 206 -0.70 -34.03 8.51
CA TRP A 206 -1.01 -33.91 9.93
C TRP A 206 -2.38 -34.50 10.29
N GLU A 207 -3.36 -34.44 9.39
CA GLU A 207 -4.69 -35.07 9.59
C GLU A 207 -4.63 -36.61 9.61
N LYS A 208 -3.57 -37.21 9.04
CA LYS A 208 -3.40 -38.68 9.00
C LYS A 208 -2.75 -39.24 10.26
N LYS A 209 -2.23 -38.40 11.15
CA LYS A 209 -1.56 -38.77 12.39
C LYS A 209 -2.49 -38.66 13.58
#